data_13828787a5aa935a30da0fe99cab670a
#
_entry.id   13828787a5aa935a30da0fe99cab670a
#
_cell.length_a   1.000
_cell.length_b   1.000
_cell.length_c   1.000
_cell.angle_alpha   90.00
_cell.angle_beta   90.00
_cell.angle_gamma   90.00
#
_symmetry.space_group_name_H-M   'P 1'
#
loop_
_entity.id
_entity.type
_entity.pdbx_description
1 polymer ?
#
loop_
_entity_poly.entity_id
_entity_poly.type
_entity_poly.pdbx_seq_one_letter_code
_entity_poly.pdbx_strand_id
1 'polypeptide(L)'
;YPNFEKILDKDSITSFLRHNYIPAPKSIYKNICKLPPAHILEFDLTSKEIKIEKYWDYRLKYDQKYNFSYSNADQFLEELLNNSINEQLISDVPLGAFLSGGIDSSLIVALMQKNSSKKINTYSIGFDETKYDESHYAKEIASYLGTAHNQMIVTGKESLSVIPNLPEIYSEPFADSSQIPTYFVSKLARKEVTVALSGDGGDELFGGYTRYEFSSRLWRYLKYVPHNLRNFTSLLISNSNSLYRKLPINLPNF
;
A
#
# COMPACT_ATOMS: atom_id res chain seq x y z
N TYR A 1 10.80 23.99 -3.24
CA TYR A 1 11.04 25.26 -3.97
C TYR A 1 11.11 26.40 -2.95
N PRO A 2 12.20 27.19 -2.89
CA PRO A 2 12.45 28.12 -1.78
C PRO A 2 11.38 29.20 -1.56
N ASN A 3 10.70 29.62 -2.61
CA ASN A 3 9.70 30.72 -2.58
C ASN A 3 8.27 30.19 -2.68
N PHE A 4 8.04 28.93 -2.34
CA PHE A 4 6.71 28.35 -2.39
C PHE A 4 5.85 28.84 -1.21
N GLU A 5 4.71 29.44 -1.51
CA GLU A 5 3.76 29.88 -0.51
C GLU A 5 2.86 28.70 -0.07
N LYS A 6 3.01 28.27 1.19
CA LYS A 6 2.29 27.11 1.77
C LYS A 6 0.84 27.46 2.15
N ILE A 7 0.03 27.84 1.15
CA ILE A 7 -1.41 28.10 1.38
C ILE A 7 -2.17 26.77 1.35
N LEU A 8 -2.81 26.43 2.46
CA LEU A 8 -3.60 25.20 2.55
C LEU A 8 -4.89 25.29 1.72
N ASP A 9 -5.21 24.18 1.03
CA ASP A 9 -6.49 24.01 0.33
C ASP A 9 -7.52 23.34 1.24
N LYS A 10 -8.59 24.08 1.59
CA LYS A 10 -9.66 23.60 2.48
C LYS A 10 -10.43 22.41 1.91
N ASP A 11 -10.59 22.34 0.60
CA ASP A 11 -11.29 21.23 -0.05
C ASP A 11 -10.44 19.94 0.02
N SER A 12 -9.12 20.08 -0.06
CA SER A 12 -8.20 18.96 0.13
C SER A 12 -8.22 18.45 1.57
N ILE A 13 -8.31 19.34 2.56
CA ILE A 13 -8.50 18.95 3.96
C ILE A 13 -9.82 18.17 4.13
N THR A 14 -10.91 18.64 3.52
CA THR A 14 -12.20 17.93 3.55
C THR A 14 -12.09 16.55 2.90
N SER A 15 -11.36 16.44 1.78
CA SER A 15 -11.10 15.17 1.11
C SER A 15 -10.29 14.22 1.99
N PHE A 16 -9.26 14.72 2.68
CA PHE A 16 -8.49 13.95 3.65
C PHE A 16 -9.36 13.40 4.78
N LEU A 17 -10.20 14.22 5.40
CA LEU A 17 -11.09 13.79 6.48
C LEU A 17 -12.10 12.72 6.03
N ARG A 18 -12.45 12.70 4.74
CA ARG A 18 -13.38 11.73 4.17
C ARG A 18 -12.71 10.43 3.73
N HIS A 19 -11.51 10.52 3.17
CA HIS A 19 -10.86 9.42 2.48
C HIS A 19 -9.59 8.90 3.17
N ASN A 20 -9.15 9.56 4.27
CA ASN A 20 -7.90 9.31 4.97
C ASN A 20 -6.64 9.67 4.15
N TYR A 21 -6.80 10.22 2.96
CA TYR A 21 -5.74 10.73 2.09
C TYR A 21 -6.30 11.81 1.16
N ILE A 22 -5.43 12.51 0.44
CA ILE A 22 -5.84 13.52 -0.54
C ILE A 22 -5.74 12.91 -1.95
N PRO A 23 -6.89 12.65 -2.64
CA PRO A 23 -6.87 12.06 -3.97
C PRO A 23 -6.22 12.97 -5.01
N ALA A 24 -5.45 12.39 -5.94
CA ALA A 24 -4.97 13.11 -7.10
C ALA A 24 -6.16 13.63 -7.95
N PRO A 25 -6.05 14.78 -8.63
CA PRO A 25 -4.83 15.61 -8.77
C PRO A 25 -4.60 16.62 -7.65
N LYS A 26 -5.46 16.68 -6.63
CA LYS A 26 -5.32 17.64 -5.52
C LYS A 26 -4.09 17.33 -4.66
N SER A 27 -3.54 18.36 -4.03
CA SER A 27 -2.58 18.26 -2.94
C SER A 27 -3.07 19.07 -1.73
N ILE A 28 -2.37 18.98 -0.60
CA ILE A 28 -2.70 19.78 0.60
C ILE A 28 -2.57 21.29 0.35
N TYR A 29 -1.80 21.71 -0.66
CA TYR A 29 -1.55 23.10 -0.97
C TYR A 29 -2.32 23.57 -2.20
N LYS A 30 -2.81 24.83 -2.16
CA LYS A 30 -3.38 25.49 -3.33
C LYS A 30 -2.33 25.64 -4.43
N ASN A 31 -2.78 25.55 -5.68
CA ASN A 31 -1.94 25.71 -6.87
C ASN A 31 -0.83 24.65 -7.04
N ILE A 32 -0.86 23.60 -6.22
CA ILE A 32 -0.02 22.41 -6.42
C ILE A 32 -0.92 21.23 -6.74
N CYS A 33 -0.58 20.54 -7.83
CA CYS A 33 -1.28 19.35 -8.27
C CYS A 33 -0.33 18.15 -8.27
N LYS A 34 -0.86 16.99 -7.91
CA LYS A 34 -0.19 15.71 -8.11
C LYS A 34 -0.40 15.25 -9.54
N LEU A 35 0.65 14.78 -10.20
CA LEU A 35 0.50 14.09 -11.47
C LEU A 35 -0.34 12.82 -11.23
N PRO A 36 -1.44 12.61 -11.99
CA PRO A 36 -2.24 11.40 -11.82
C PRO A 36 -1.41 10.13 -12.05
N PRO A 37 -1.73 9.01 -11.36
CA PRO A 37 -1.06 7.74 -11.60
C PRO A 37 -1.09 7.33 -13.08
N ALA A 38 -0.04 6.67 -13.53
CA ALA A 38 0.11 6.19 -14.91
C ALA A 38 0.07 7.31 -16.00
N HIS A 39 0.53 8.52 -15.63
CA HIS A 39 0.68 9.62 -16.58
C HIS A 39 2.14 10.09 -16.63
N ILE A 40 2.52 10.59 -17.79
CA ILE A 40 3.80 11.28 -18.04
C ILE A 40 3.48 12.76 -18.25
N LEU A 41 4.30 13.62 -17.67
CA LEU A 41 4.27 15.06 -17.90
C LEU A 41 5.55 15.46 -18.64
N GLU A 42 5.36 16.06 -19.81
CA GLU A 42 6.44 16.72 -20.58
C GLU A 42 6.28 18.22 -20.42
N PHE A 43 7.38 18.88 -20.14
CA PHE A 43 7.46 20.34 -20.08
C PHE A 43 8.48 20.84 -21.09
N ASP A 44 8.02 21.53 -22.13
CA ASP A 44 8.91 22.16 -23.11
C ASP A 44 9.53 23.46 -22.54
N LEU A 45 10.84 23.47 -22.43
CA LEU A 45 11.56 24.61 -21.86
C LEU A 45 11.52 25.88 -22.75
N THR A 46 11.26 25.73 -24.05
CA THR A 46 11.22 26.83 -25.02
C THR A 46 9.81 27.42 -25.11
N SER A 47 8.81 26.60 -25.42
CA SER A 47 7.42 27.03 -25.55
C SER A 47 6.70 27.22 -24.21
N LYS A 48 7.25 26.64 -23.12
CA LYS A 48 6.63 26.59 -21.78
C LYS A 48 5.32 25.80 -21.75
N GLU A 49 5.07 24.99 -22.75
CA GLU A 49 3.88 24.15 -22.79
C GLU A 49 4.04 22.89 -21.92
N ILE A 50 2.93 22.49 -21.31
CA ILE A 50 2.83 21.27 -20.52
C ILE A 50 1.94 20.29 -21.27
N LYS A 51 2.46 19.08 -21.51
CA LYS A 51 1.70 17.96 -22.07
C LYS A 51 1.60 16.86 -21.02
N ILE A 52 0.38 16.37 -20.77
CA ILE A 52 0.14 15.27 -19.83
C ILE A 52 -0.52 14.15 -20.61
N GLU A 53 0.11 12.97 -20.63
CA GLU A 53 -0.38 11.79 -21.32
C GLU A 53 -0.48 10.60 -20.38
N LYS A 54 -1.59 9.84 -20.50
CA LYS A 54 -1.75 8.57 -19.81
C LYS A 54 -1.06 7.47 -20.61
N TYR A 55 -0.08 6.76 -20.00
CA TYR A 55 0.65 5.67 -20.66
C TYR A 55 0.12 4.29 -20.27
N TRP A 56 -0.66 4.17 -19.18
CA TRP A 56 -1.18 2.88 -18.72
C TRP A 56 -2.57 3.04 -18.11
N ASP A 57 -3.44 2.05 -18.35
CA ASP A 57 -4.78 1.95 -17.73
C ASP A 57 -5.12 0.48 -17.49
N TYR A 58 -5.30 0.08 -16.23
CA TYR A 58 -5.64 -1.29 -15.86
C TYR A 58 -6.98 -1.75 -16.47
N ARG A 59 -7.93 -0.82 -16.73
CA ARG A 59 -9.23 -1.14 -17.31
C ARG A 59 -9.10 -1.71 -18.71
N LEU A 60 -8.13 -1.27 -19.49
CA LEU A 60 -7.85 -1.80 -20.83
C LEU A 60 -7.34 -3.25 -20.78
N LYS A 61 -6.72 -3.65 -19.67
CA LYS A 61 -6.25 -5.01 -19.44
C LYS A 61 -7.33 -5.91 -18.87
N TYR A 62 -8.26 -5.38 -18.09
CA TYR A 62 -9.36 -6.12 -17.48
C TYR A 62 -10.29 -6.75 -18.53
N ASP A 63 -10.51 -6.06 -19.66
CA ASP A 63 -11.34 -6.57 -20.76
C ASP A 63 -10.65 -7.63 -21.62
N GLN A 64 -9.34 -7.84 -21.44
CA GLN A 64 -8.61 -8.91 -22.11
C GLN A 64 -8.92 -10.23 -21.40
N LYS A 65 -9.79 -11.05 -22.02
CA LYS A 65 -10.03 -12.42 -21.55
C LYS A 65 -8.81 -13.27 -21.85
N TYR A 66 -8.03 -13.58 -20.85
CA TYR A 66 -6.98 -14.58 -20.97
C TYR A 66 -7.65 -15.96 -20.95
N ASN A 67 -7.43 -16.74 -22.02
CA ASN A 67 -7.87 -18.13 -22.09
C ASN A 67 -6.86 -19.03 -21.34
N PHE A 68 -6.86 -18.97 -20.01
CA PHE A 68 -6.19 -19.99 -19.21
C PHE A 68 -7.22 -20.81 -18.45
N SER A 69 -6.97 -22.12 -18.35
CA SER A 69 -7.75 -22.96 -17.47
C SER A 69 -7.32 -22.74 -16.03
N TYR A 70 -8.20 -22.99 -15.09
CA TYR A 70 -7.89 -22.95 -13.66
C TYR A 70 -6.66 -23.81 -13.28
N SER A 71 -6.41 -24.90 -14.05
CA SER A 71 -5.28 -25.80 -13.85
C SER A 71 -3.91 -25.19 -14.17
N ASN A 72 -3.85 -24.10 -14.94
CA ASN A 72 -2.61 -23.46 -15.36
C ASN A 72 -2.43 -22.06 -14.76
N ALA A 73 -3.37 -21.61 -13.94
CA ALA A 73 -3.36 -20.26 -13.38
C ALA A 73 -2.14 -20.00 -12.50
N ASP A 74 -1.75 -20.99 -11.70
CA ASP A 74 -0.60 -20.89 -10.79
C ASP A 74 0.72 -20.75 -11.56
N GLN A 75 0.91 -21.54 -12.60
CA GLN A 75 2.12 -21.47 -13.45
C GLN A 75 2.19 -20.12 -14.17
N PHE A 76 1.07 -19.67 -14.73
CA PHE A 76 1.00 -18.39 -15.42
C PHE A 76 1.27 -17.22 -14.48
N LEU A 77 0.73 -17.27 -13.25
CA LEU A 77 0.99 -16.26 -12.24
C LEU A 77 2.46 -16.26 -11.82
N GLU A 78 3.05 -17.44 -11.60
CA GLU A 78 4.46 -17.56 -11.26
C GLU A 78 5.36 -16.96 -12.36
N GLU A 79 5.08 -17.22 -13.64
CA GLU A 79 5.81 -16.61 -14.75
C GLU A 79 5.70 -15.10 -14.78
N LEU A 80 4.50 -14.54 -14.61
CA LEU A 80 4.29 -13.09 -14.58
C LEU A 80 5.04 -12.43 -13.43
N LEU A 81 4.96 -13.00 -12.24
CA LEU A 81 5.66 -12.47 -11.07
C LEU A 81 7.18 -12.60 -11.21
N ASN A 82 7.68 -13.74 -11.72
CA ASN A 82 9.10 -13.91 -11.98
C ASN A 82 9.63 -12.88 -12.99
N ASN A 83 8.92 -12.65 -14.09
CA ASN A 83 9.32 -11.66 -15.08
C ASN A 83 9.35 -10.26 -14.48
N SER A 84 8.30 -9.87 -13.77
CA SER A 84 8.22 -8.57 -13.10
C SER A 84 9.35 -8.37 -12.09
N ILE A 85 9.65 -9.38 -11.27
CA ILE A 85 10.72 -9.31 -10.27
C ILE A 85 12.08 -9.25 -10.94
N ASN A 86 12.33 -10.07 -11.98
CA ASN A 86 13.61 -10.07 -12.70
C ASN A 86 13.92 -8.70 -13.32
N GLU A 87 12.91 -8.01 -13.88
CA GLU A 87 13.08 -6.66 -14.40
C GLU A 87 13.43 -5.66 -13.27
N GLN A 88 12.86 -5.83 -12.08
CA GLN A 88 13.11 -4.97 -10.93
C GLN A 88 14.40 -5.31 -10.17
N LEU A 89 14.99 -6.49 -10.39
CA LEU A 89 16.29 -6.85 -9.82
C LEU A 89 17.48 -6.18 -10.55
N ILE A 90 17.24 -5.60 -11.73
CA ILE A 90 18.25 -4.84 -12.47
C ILE A 90 18.41 -3.48 -11.76
N SER A 91 19.53 -3.31 -11.07
CA SER A 91 19.79 -2.11 -10.27
C SER A 91 21.28 -1.76 -10.28
N ASP A 92 21.58 -0.47 -10.43
CA ASP A 92 22.95 0.08 -10.32
C ASP A 92 23.39 0.32 -8.87
N VAL A 93 22.50 0.04 -7.91
CA VAL A 93 22.73 0.24 -6.47
C VAL A 93 22.37 -1.01 -5.67
N PRO A 94 22.87 -1.17 -4.44
CA PRO A 94 22.49 -2.29 -3.60
C PRO A 94 20.98 -2.37 -3.39
N LEU A 95 20.42 -3.55 -3.61
CA LEU A 95 19.00 -3.84 -3.56
C LEU A 95 18.69 -4.88 -2.48
N GLY A 96 17.55 -4.72 -1.80
CA GLY A 96 17.02 -5.65 -0.80
C GLY A 96 15.52 -5.77 -0.88
N ALA A 97 14.90 -6.32 0.17
CA ALA A 97 13.46 -6.47 0.26
C ALA A 97 12.93 -6.25 1.68
N PHE A 98 11.72 -5.73 1.79
CA PHE A 98 10.98 -5.76 3.06
C PHE A 98 10.29 -7.11 3.23
N LEU A 99 10.39 -7.67 4.43
CA LEU A 99 9.80 -8.96 4.77
C LEU A 99 8.99 -8.83 6.06
N SER A 100 7.66 -8.85 5.95
CA SER A 100 6.77 -8.78 7.11
C SER A 100 6.40 -10.15 7.69
N GLY A 101 6.65 -11.23 6.94
CA GLY A 101 6.14 -12.57 7.26
C GLY A 101 4.73 -12.84 6.71
N GLY A 102 4.08 -11.85 6.08
CA GLY A 102 2.85 -12.04 5.32
C GLY A 102 3.09 -12.77 3.99
N ILE A 103 2.02 -13.28 3.39
CA ILE A 103 2.09 -14.08 2.14
C ILE A 103 2.75 -13.29 1.01
N ASP A 104 2.34 -12.05 0.79
CA ASP A 104 2.78 -11.23 -0.33
C ASP A 104 4.28 -10.93 -0.27
N SER A 105 4.75 -10.39 0.87
CA SER A 105 6.17 -10.10 1.06
C SER A 105 7.03 -11.37 1.00
N SER A 106 6.53 -12.48 1.51
CA SER A 106 7.22 -13.77 1.48
C SER A 106 7.34 -14.32 0.06
N LEU A 107 6.30 -14.18 -0.76
CA LEU A 107 6.30 -14.59 -2.16
C LEU A 107 7.32 -13.77 -2.96
N ILE A 108 7.33 -12.44 -2.81
CA ILE A 108 8.31 -11.57 -3.46
C ILE A 108 9.73 -11.97 -3.08
N VAL A 109 10.03 -12.15 -1.79
CA VAL A 109 11.36 -12.53 -1.32
C VAL A 109 11.77 -13.93 -1.82
N ALA A 110 10.83 -14.89 -1.85
CA ALA A 110 11.08 -16.23 -2.35
C ALA A 110 11.48 -16.20 -3.83
N LEU A 111 10.76 -15.44 -4.65
CA LEU A 111 11.06 -15.28 -6.07
C LEU A 111 12.38 -14.53 -6.30
N MET A 112 12.67 -13.49 -5.52
CA MET A 112 13.95 -12.79 -5.56
C MET A 112 15.09 -13.75 -5.23
N GLN A 113 14.98 -14.54 -4.15
CA GLN A 113 16.03 -15.48 -3.75
C GLN A 113 16.20 -16.63 -4.75
N LYS A 114 15.10 -17.11 -5.35
CA LYS A 114 15.12 -18.12 -6.44
C LYS A 114 15.91 -17.64 -7.65
N ASN A 115 15.81 -16.36 -7.99
CA ASN A 115 16.45 -15.73 -9.15
C ASN A 115 17.83 -15.12 -8.85
N SER A 116 18.32 -15.22 -7.61
CA SER A 116 19.61 -14.67 -7.21
C SER A 116 20.58 -15.77 -6.77
N SER A 117 21.82 -15.69 -7.24
CA SER A 117 22.92 -16.54 -6.76
C SER A 117 23.50 -16.09 -5.42
N LYS A 118 23.17 -14.86 -5.00
CA LYS A 118 23.60 -14.29 -3.72
C LYS A 118 22.42 -14.26 -2.74
N LYS A 119 22.74 -14.23 -1.45
CA LYS A 119 21.71 -14.01 -0.43
C LYS A 119 21.10 -12.62 -0.59
N ILE A 120 19.79 -12.56 -0.69
CA ILE A 120 19.05 -11.29 -0.72
C ILE A 120 19.03 -10.70 0.70
N ASN A 121 19.33 -9.42 0.81
CA ASN A 121 19.17 -8.67 2.05
C ASN A 121 17.68 -8.44 2.32
N THR A 122 17.18 -8.90 3.46
CA THR A 122 15.80 -8.72 3.87
C THR A 122 15.71 -7.95 5.18
N TYR A 123 14.68 -7.13 5.31
CA TYR A 123 14.52 -6.22 6.43
C TYR A 123 13.12 -6.34 7.03
N SER A 124 13.05 -6.46 8.35
CA SER A 124 11.80 -6.39 9.10
C SER A 124 11.92 -5.51 10.34
N ILE A 125 10.80 -5.05 10.82
CA ILE A 125 10.70 -4.47 12.16
C ILE A 125 9.76 -5.32 13.00
N GLY A 126 10.04 -5.36 14.29
CA GLY A 126 9.15 -5.86 15.33
C GLY A 126 8.83 -4.76 16.32
N PHE A 127 7.91 -5.03 17.21
CA PHE A 127 7.52 -4.14 18.29
C PHE A 127 7.74 -4.82 19.64
N ASP A 128 8.05 -4.01 20.66
CA ASP A 128 8.18 -4.51 22.04
C ASP A 128 6.84 -5.00 22.62
N GLU A 129 5.72 -4.57 22.04
CA GLU A 129 4.39 -5.08 22.36
C GLU A 129 4.09 -6.35 21.56
N THR A 130 4.10 -7.50 22.21
CA THR A 130 3.92 -8.83 21.61
C THR A 130 2.65 -8.97 20.77
N LYS A 131 1.60 -8.21 21.07
CA LYS A 131 0.34 -8.22 20.30
C LYS A 131 0.52 -7.73 18.85
N TYR A 132 1.50 -6.89 18.61
CA TYR A 132 1.77 -6.27 17.30
C TYR A 132 3.07 -6.75 16.67
N ASP A 133 3.78 -7.68 17.33
CA ASP A 133 5.05 -8.20 16.85
C ASP A 133 4.87 -9.42 15.96
N GLU A 134 4.96 -9.21 14.65
CA GLU A 134 4.96 -10.27 13.63
C GLU A 134 6.38 -10.62 13.15
N SER A 135 7.40 -10.03 13.74
CA SER A 135 8.78 -10.15 13.26
C SER A 135 9.36 -11.57 13.38
N HIS A 136 8.82 -12.39 14.27
CA HIS A 136 9.20 -13.79 14.40
C HIS A 136 8.83 -14.60 13.15
N TYR A 137 7.68 -14.32 12.51
CA TYR A 137 7.31 -14.96 11.23
C TYR A 137 8.28 -14.55 10.11
N ALA A 138 8.62 -13.27 10.04
CA ALA A 138 9.61 -12.79 9.07
C ALA A 138 10.96 -13.50 9.23
N LYS A 139 11.43 -13.69 10.46
CA LYS A 139 12.67 -14.39 10.77
C LYS A 139 12.64 -15.87 10.38
N GLU A 140 11.53 -16.57 10.64
CA GLU A 140 11.35 -17.97 10.23
C GLU A 140 11.41 -18.12 8.71
N ILE A 141 10.68 -17.28 7.99
CA ILE A 141 10.65 -17.28 6.53
C ILE A 141 12.02 -16.93 5.96
N ALA A 142 12.69 -15.92 6.50
CA ALA A 142 14.04 -15.55 6.08
C ALA A 142 15.03 -16.71 6.26
N SER A 143 14.95 -17.43 7.37
CA SER A 143 15.77 -18.62 7.64
C SER A 143 15.48 -19.75 6.66
N TYR A 144 14.21 -19.98 6.36
CA TYR A 144 13.78 -21.00 5.39
C TYR A 144 14.26 -20.68 3.98
N LEU A 145 14.15 -19.42 3.55
CA LEU A 145 14.59 -18.97 2.23
C LEU A 145 16.10 -18.74 2.11
N GLY A 146 16.83 -18.74 3.24
CA GLY A 146 18.27 -18.55 3.27
C GLY A 146 18.74 -17.13 2.99
N THR A 147 17.92 -16.12 3.24
CA THR A 147 18.24 -14.70 3.02
C THR A 147 19.20 -14.15 4.08
N ALA A 148 19.81 -12.99 3.82
CA ALA A 148 20.54 -12.21 4.82
C ALA A 148 19.55 -11.27 5.52
N HIS A 149 19.03 -11.72 6.67
CA HIS A 149 17.93 -11.03 7.35
C HIS A 149 18.40 -10.08 8.45
N ASN A 150 17.91 -8.86 8.38
CA ASN A 150 18.13 -7.80 9.37
C ASN A 150 16.80 -7.41 10.02
N GLN A 151 16.78 -7.45 11.35
CA GLN A 151 15.58 -7.12 12.13
C GLN A 151 15.87 -6.03 13.13
N MET A 152 14.92 -5.15 13.37
CA MET A 152 14.95 -4.14 14.42
C MET A 152 13.67 -4.19 15.25
N ILE A 153 13.81 -4.15 16.57
CA ILE A 153 12.66 -4.01 17.48
C ILE A 153 12.49 -2.52 17.79
N VAL A 154 11.28 -2.02 17.61
CA VAL A 154 10.90 -0.62 17.82
C VAL A 154 10.03 -0.53 19.06
N THR A 155 10.39 0.35 19.97
CA THR A 155 9.62 0.60 21.19
C THR A 155 8.49 1.59 20.94
N GLY A 156 7.44 1.54 21.76
CA GLY A 156 6.35 2.51 21.70
C GLY A 156 6.84 3.96 21.84
N LYS A 157 7.89 4.20 22.65
CA LYS A 157 8.51 5.53 22.79
C LYS A 157 9.18 6.00 21.50
N GLU A 158 9.91 5.13 20.83
CA GLU A 158 10.53 5.45 19.54
C GLU A 158 9.46 5.75 18.48
N SER A 159 8.40 4.94 18.42
CA SER A 159 7.26 5.16 17.52
C SER A 159 6.64 6.55 17.71
N LEU A 160 6.38 6.97 18.95
CA LEU A 160 5.86 8.29 19.25
C LEU A 160 6.84 9.42 18.89
N SER A 161 8.15 9.19 18.97
CA SER A 161 9.17 10.20 18.66
C SER A 161 9.22 10.60 17.19
N VAL A 162 8.69 9.77 16.29
CA VAL A 162 8.67 10.04 14.85
C VAL A 162 7.50 10.95 14.46
N ILE A 163 6.40 10.95 15.21
CA ILE A 163 5.17 11.69 14.88
C ILE A 163 5.41 13.16 14.52
N PRO A 164 6.22 13.94 15.25
CA PRO A 164 6.48 15.34 14.89
C PRO A 164 7.16 15.52 13.52
N ASN A 165 7.86 14.49 13.04
CA ASN A 165 8.62 14.53 11.78
C ASN A 165 7.79 14.03 10.57
N LEU A 166 6.63 13.42 10.80
CA LEU A 166 5.80 12.87 9.71
C LEU A 166 5.46 13.88 8.62
N PRO A 167 5.16 15.16 8.94
CA PRO A 167 4.86 16.16 7.89
C PRO A 167 6.03 16.42 6.94
N GLU A 168 7.27 16.31 7.41
CA GLU A 168 8.47 16.45 6.57
C GLU A 168 8.76 15.19 5.77
N ILE A 169 8.49 14.02 6.35
CA ILE A 169 8.74 12.72 5.71
C ILE A 169 7.76 12.52 4.54
N TYR A 170 6.49 12.80 4.75
CA TYR A 170 5.41 12.47 3.81
C TYR A 170 4.82 13.66 3.06
N SER A 171 5.24 14.90 3.38
CA SER A 171 4.87 16.16 2.72
C SER A 171 3.39 16.55 2.82
N GLU A 172 2.47 15.62 2.92
CA GLU A 172 1.04 15.84 3.13
C GLU A 172 0.44 14.78 4.09
N PRO A 173 -0.70 15.07 4.75
CA PRO A 173 -1.31 14.12 5.68
C PRO A 173 -1.97 12.95 4.96
N PHE A 174 -1.79 11.76 5.50
CA PHE A 174 -2.60 10.58 5.21
C PHE A 174 -2.74 9.74 6.49
N ALA A 175 -3.90 9.09 6.66
CA ALA A 175 -4.22 8.37 7.89
C ALA A 175 -4.02 6.86 7.69
N ASP A 176 -2.76 6.45 7.65
CA ASP A 176 -2.37 5.05 7.57
C ASP A 176 -1.46 4.71 8.74
N SER A 177 -1.78 3.67 9.48
CA SER A 177 -0.98 3.21 10.61
C SER A 177 0.38 2.66 10.19
N SER A 178 0.53 2.22 8.94
CA SER A 178 1.77 1.68 8.39
C SER A 178 2.87 2.73 8.19
N GLN A 179 2.55 4.03 8.22
CA GLN A 179 3.53 5.08 7.98
C GLN A 179 4.72 5.05 8.95
N ILE A 180 4.47 4.74 10.24
CA ILE A 180 5.54 4.64 11.26
C ILE A 180 6.38 3.37 11.05
N PRO A 181 5.80 2.16 10.92
CA PRO A 181 6.53 0.96 10.54
C PRO A 181 7.38 1.14 9.27
N THR A 182 6.81 1.72 8.22
CA THR A 182 7.50 1.95 6.95
C THR A 182 8.70 2.88 7.11
N TYR A 183 8.59 3.92 7.94
CA TYR A 183 9.73 4.78 8.26
C TYR A 183 10.88 3.99 8.89
N PHE A 184 10.59 3.14 9.90
CA PHE A 184 11.63 2.40 10.61
C PHE A 184 12.28 1.31 9.76
N VAL A 185 11.48 0.55 8.99
CA VAL A 185 12.05 -0.47 8.10
C VAL A 185 12.88 0.16 6.98
N SER A 186 12.45 1.30 6.45
CA SER A 186 13.21 2.06 5.45
C SER A 186 14.53 2.61 6.04
N LYS A 187 14.48 3.13 7.26
CA LYS A 187 15.67 3.60 7.98
C LYS A 187 16.66 2.46 8.28
N LEU A 188 16.15 1.27 8.60
CA LEU A 188 16.97 0.08 8.79
C LEU A 188 17.64 -0.33 7.47
N ALA A 189 16.85 -0.50 6.43
CA ALA A 189 17.31 -0.94 5.12
C ALA A 189 18.33 0.04 4.49
N ARG A 190 18.12 1.35 4.67
CA ARG A 190 18.99 2.39 4.11
C ARG A 190 20.44 2.32 4.57
N LYS A 191 20.74 1.60 5.63
CA LYS A 191 22.13 1.39 6.10
C LYS A 191 22.94 0.53 5.14
N GLU A 192 22.28 -0.35 4.37
CA GLU A 192 22.93 -1.36 3.54
C GLU A 192 22.46 -1.30 2.08
N VAL A 193 21.21 -0.90 1.82
CA VAL A 193 20.63 -0.86 0.48
C VAL A 193 20.05 0.50 0.15
N THR A 194 19.95 0.79 -1.14
CA THR A 194 19.35 2.03 -1.64
C THR A 194 17.93 1.81 -2.16
N VAL A 195 17.65 0.59 -2.63
CA VAL A 195 16.36 0.17 -3.14
C VAL A 195 15.89 -1.06 -2.39
N ALA A 196 14.60 -1.13 -2.06
CA ALA A 196 13.97 -2.31 -1.48
C ALA A 196 12.68 -2.62 -2.23
N LEU A 197 12.47 -3.89 -2.57
CA LEU A 197 11.18 -4.38 -3.05
C LEU A 197 10.27 -4.68 -1.86
N SER A 198 8.97 -4.55 -2.07
CA SER A 198 7.93 -4.86 -1.07
C SER A 198 6.81 -5.68 -1.67
N GLY A 199 5.96 -6.26 -0.82
CA GLY A 199 4.72 -6.95 -1.21
C GLY A 199 3.52 -6.01 -1.37
N ASP A 200 3.72 -4.69 -1.34
CA ASP A 200 2.63 -3.72 -1.43
C ASP A 200 1.84 -3.86 -2.74
N GLY A 201 0.52 -3.76 -2.64
CA GLY A 201 -0.39 -3.98 -3.76
C GLY A 201 -0.91 -5.41 -3.91
N GLY A 202 -0.36 -6.38 -3.17
CA GLY A 202 -0.82 -7.77 -3.20
C GLY A 202 -2.27 -7.91 -2.74
N ASP A 203 -2.61 -7.34 -1.61
CA ASP A 203 -3.98 -7.34 -1.07
C ASP A 203 -5.01 -6.71 -2.03
N GLU A 204 -4.63 -5.65 -2.73
CA GLU A 204 -5.48 -4.99 -3.74
C GLU A 204 -5.72 -5.86 -4.96
N LEU A 205 -4.67 -6.55 -5.42
CA LEU A 205 -4.74 -7.39 -6.64
C LEU A 205 -5.41 -8.74 -6.37
N PHE A 206 -5.13 -9.36 -5.22
CA PHE A 206 -5.58 -10.71 -4.91
C PHE A 206 -6.71 -10.76 -3.88
N GLY A 207 -7.22 -9.60 -3.43
CA GLY A 207 -8.36 -9.52 -2.54
C GLY A 207 -8.06 -9.96 -1.10
N GLY A 208 -6.84 -9.71 -0.60
CA GLY A 208 -6.37 -10.15 0.71
C GLY A 208 -7.06 -9.46 1.90
N TYR A 209 -7.64 -8.27 1.71
CA TYR A 209 -8.33 -7.57 2.78
C TYR A 209 -9.63 -8.27 3.21
N THR A 210 -9.79 -8.49 4.50
CA THR A 210 -11.01 -9.07 5.10
C THR A 210 -12.29 -8.29 4.76
N ARG A 211 -12.18 -6.97 4.52
CA ARG A 211 -13.29 -6.13 4.07
C ARG A 211 -13.88 -6.57 2.71
N TYR A 212 -13.10 -7.16 1.81
CA TYR A 212 -13.60 -7.67 0.53
C TYR A 212 -14.46 -8.90 0.74
N GLU A 213 -14.02 -9.81 1.59
CA GLU A 213 -14.80 -11.00 1.94
C GLU A 213 -16.11 -10.64 2.65
N PHE A 214 -16.03 -9.74 3.65
CA PHE A 214 -17.19 -9.23 4.35
C PHE A 214 -18.18 -8.56 3.39
N SER A 215 -17.71 -7.70 2.50
CA SER A 215 -18.54 -7.01 1.52
C SER A 215 -19.23 -7.99 0.58
N SER A 216 -18.53 -9.02 0.12
CA SER A 216 -19.08 -10.08 -0.73
C SER A 216 -20.13 -10.92 0.00
N ARG A 217 -19.88 -11.26 1.26
CA ARG A 217 -20.85 -11.98 2.12
C ARG A 217 -22.09 -11.13 2.35
N LEU A 218 -21.93 -9.86 2.71
CA LEU A 218 -23.04 -8.94 2.94
C LEU A 218 -23.87 -8.73 1.66
N TRP A 219 -23.20 -8.54 0.51
CA TRP A 219 -23.87 -8.35 -0.78
C TRP A 219 -24.71 -9.57 -1.18
N ARG A 220 -24.30 -10.79 -0.82
CA ARG A 220 -25.05 -12.03 -1.09
C ARG A 220 -26.47 -11.97 -0.52
N TYR A 221 -26.67 -11.29 0.61
CA TYR A 221 -27.99 -11.08 1.23
C TYR A 221 -28.66 -9.81 0.73
N LEU A 222 -27.91 -8.70 0.64
CA LEU A 222 -28.45 -7.40 0.27
C LEU A 222 -28.98 -7.38 -1.17
N LYS A 223 -28.44 -8.19 -2.07
CA LYS A 223 -28.92 -8.23 -3.48
C LYS A 223 -30.41 -8.61 -3.60
N TYR A 224 -30.97 -9.32 -2.63
CA TYR A 224 -32.40 -9.71 -2.60
C TYR A 224 -33.29 -8.63 -1.95
N VAL A 225 -32.72 -7.63 -1.32
CA VAL A 225 -33.48 -6.51 -0.74
C VAL A 225 -33.78 -5.48 -1.83
N PRO A 226 -35.04 -5.07 -2.02
CA PRO A 226 -35.40 -4.06 -3.02
C PRO A 226 -34.59 -2.77 -2.88
N HIS A 227 -34.22 -2.17 -4.01
CA HIS A 227 -33.34 -0.99 -4.04
C HIS A 227 -33.87 0.16 -3.19
N ASN A 228 -35.18 0.42 -3.22
CA ASN A 228 -35.80 1.49 -2.43
C ASN A 228 -35.66 1.27 -0.93
N LEU A 229 -35.76 0.02 -0.46
CA LEU A 229 -35.60 -0.34 0.94
C LEU A 229 -34.12 -0.20 1.36
N ARG A 230 -33.18 -0.59 0.49
CA ARG A 230 -31.73 -0.38 0.74
C ARG A 230 -31.39 1.10 0.87
N ASN A 231 -31.93 1.95 -0.01
CA ASN A 231 -31.71 3.39 0.06
C ASN A 231 -32.31 4.00 1.32
N PHE A 232 -33.52 3.58 1.71
CA PHE A 232 -34.15 4.05 2.93
C PHE A 232 -33.34 3.67 4.18
N THR A 233 -32.89 2.42 4.28
CA THR A 233 -32.04 1.98 5.40
C THR A 233 -30.69 2.70 5.40
N SER A 234 -30.09 2.94 4.25
CA SER A 234 -28.86 3.73 4.13
C SER A 234 -29.02 5.16 4.66
N LEU A 235 -30.13 5.81 4.31
CA LEU A 235 -30.46 7.16 4.80
C LEU A 235 -30.68 7.18 6.32
N LEU A 236 -31.36 6.18 6.87
CA LEU A 236 -31.55 6.05 8.31
C LEU A 236 -30.22 5.86 9.05
N ILE A 237 -29.34 5.03 8.51
CA ILE A 237 -28.03 4.77 9.09
C ILE A 237 -27.13 6.01 8.99
N SER A 238 -27.11 6.70 7.85
CA SER A 238 -26.29 7.91 7.66
C SER A 238 -26.72 9.09 8.53
N ASN A 239 -28.00 9.18 8.84
CA ASN A 239 -28.54 10.24 9.70
C ASN A 239 -28.47 9.91 11.21
N SER A 240 -28.17 8.67 11.57
CA SER A 240 -28.16 8.21 12.95
C SER A 240 -26.76 8.11 13.55
N ASN A 241 -26.02 9.21 13.61
CA ASN A 241 -24.72 9.28 14.34
C ASN A 241 -24.79 8.81 15.81
N SER A 242 -25.99 8.69 16.37
CA SER A 242 -26.27 8.23 17.74
C SER A 242 -26.49 6.71 17.85
N LEU A 243 -26.96 6.04 16.79
CA LEU A 243 -27.27 4.60 16.83
C LEU A 243 -26.03 3.71 16.70
N TYR A 244 -24.99 4.17 16.02
CA TYR A 244 -23.73 3.39 15.88
C TYR A 244 -23.04 3.07 17.21
N ARG A 245 -23.23 3.92 18.23
CA ARG A 245 -22.66 3.68 19.58
C ARG A 245 -23.45 2.66 20.41
N LYS A 246 -24.64 2.24 19.98
CA LYS A 246 -25.55 1.39 20.77
C LYS A 246 -25.81 0.00 20.19
N LEU A 247 -25.32 -0.28 18.97
CA LEU A 247 -25.42 -1.63 18.43
C LEU A 247 -24.25 -2.49 18.98
N PRO A 248 -24.52 -3.65 19.59
CA PRO A 248 -23.48 -4.57 20.03
C PRO A 248 -22.94 -5.35 18.83
N ILE A 249 -22.48 -4.63 17.82
CA ILE A 249 -21.78 -5.23 16.70
C ILE A 249 -20.31 -5.13 17.08
N ASN A 250 -19.75 -6.24 17.54
CA ASN A 250 -18.31 -6.44 17.55
C ASN A 250 -17.87 -6.45 16.08
N LEU A 251 -17.67 -5.26 15.52
CA LEU A 251 -16.93 -5.14 14.26
C LEU A 251 -15.50 -5.56 14.58
N PRO A 252 -14.90 -6.45 13.79
CA PRO A 252 -13.49 -6.73 13.93
C PRO A 252 -12.74 -5.39 13.84
N ASN A 253 -11.83 -5.17 14.75
CA ASN A 253 -10.97 -3.98 14.75
C ASN A 253 -10.28 -3.92 13.39
N PHE A 254 -10.55 -2.84 12.65
CA PHE A 254 -9.88 -2.49 11.42
C PHE A 254 -8.54 -1.83 11.77
#